data_82b94ae287779c828f4b57d381a74f3b
#
_entry.id   82b94ae287779c828f4b57d381a74f3b
#
_cell.length_a   1.000
_cell.length_b   1.000
_cell.length_c   1.000
_cell.angle_alpha   90.00
_cell.angle_beta   90.00
_cell.angle_gamma   90.00
#
_symmetry.space_group_name_H-M   'P 1'
#
loop_
_entity.id
_entity.type
_entity.pdbx_description
1 polymer ?
#
loop_
_entity_poly.entity_id
_entity_poly.type
_entity_poly.pdbx_seq_one_letter_code
_entity_poly.pdbx_strand_id
1 'polypeptide(L)'
;MRSRVVPTVIKGVDSKAVPTHGPVTVRDFPITGRDGKDVDLRVYIPASSDPTETFPVLAWSHGGGWLVGSLETDDPVCRYIARWCRIVVVSIGYGLLPENKFPVPLTNVHDAIRSVS
;
A
#
# COMPACT_ATOMS: atom_id res chain seq x y z
N MET A 1 -8.04 10.40 10.07
CA MET A 1 -8.45 11.23 8.92
C MET A 1 -8.76 10.32 7.75
N ARG A 2 -9.92 10.48 7.16
CA ARG A 2 -10.30 9.66 6.00
C ARG A 2 -9.66 10.25 4.75
N SER A 3 -8.84 9.47 4.07
CA SER A 3 -8.23 9.91 2.82
C SER A 3 -9.27 9.85 1.69
N ARG A 4 -9.37 10.94 0.92
CA ARG A 4 -10.19 10.96 -0.31
C ARG A 4 -9.59 10.08 -1.42
N VAL A 5 -8.41 9.55 -1.22
CA VAL A 5 -7.65 8.81 -2.21
C VAL A 5 -7.93 7.32 -2.13
N VAL A 6 -8.51 6.84 -1.01
CA VAL A 6 -8.98 5.45 -0.95
C VAL A 6 -9.84 5.12 -2.18
N PRO A 7 -10.80 5.96 -2.58
CA PRO A 7 -11.54 5.70 -3.83
C PRO A 7 -10.67 5.75 -5.09
N THR A 8 -9.59 6.52 -5.09
CA THR A 8 -8.70 6.63 -6.27
C THR A 8 -7.75 5.44 -6.36
N VAL A 9 -7.18 5.04 -5.24
CA VAL A 9 -6.36 3.83 -5.16
C VAL A 9 -7.21 2.59 -5.41
N ILE A 10 -8.44 2.58 -4.91
CA ILE A 10 -9.38 1.47 -5.07
C ILE A 10 -10.09 1.51 -6.43
N LYS A 11 -10.14 2.63 -7.13
CA LYS A 11 -10.74 2.70 -8.47
C LYS A 11 -10.09 1.80 -9.51
N GLY A 12 -8.81 1.47 -9.32
CA GLY A 12 -8.15 0.46 -10.14
C GLY A 12 -8.39 -0.96 -9.65
N VAL A 13 -9.01 -1.12 -8.50
CA VAL A 13 -9.38 -2.41 -7.93
C VAL A 13 -10.85 -2.63 -8.25
N ASP A 14 -11.15 -3.72 -8.94
CA ASP A 14 -12.53 -4.10 -9.21
C ASP A 14 -13.26 -4.23 -7.88
N SER A 15 -14.20 -3.32 -7.63
CA SER A 15 -15.00 -3.32 -6.40
C SER A 15 -15.79 -4.62 -6.23
N LYS A 16 -16.05 -5.34 -7.32
CA LYS A 16 -16.68 -6.66 -7.28
C LYS A 16 -15.74 -7.73 -6.76
N ALA A 17 -14.44 -7.46 -6.74
CA ALA A 17 -13.45 -8.41 -6.23
C ALA A 17 -13.20 -8.30 -4.73
N VAL A 18 -13.83 -7.33 -4.05
CA VAL A 18 -13.72 -7.23 -2.59
C VAL A 18 -14.64 -8.26 -1.95
N PRO A 19 -14.11 -9.32 -1.32
CA PRO A 19 -14.96 -10.35 -0.73
C PRO A 19 -15.76 -9.76 0.43
N THR A 20 -17.05 -10.03 0.45
CA THR A 20 -17.92 -9.57 1.55
C THR A 20 -17.61 -10.26 2.87
N HIS A 21 -16.92 -11.40 2.82
CA HIS A 21 -16.63 -12.23 3.98
C HIS A 21 -15.17 -12.66 4.12
N GLY A 22 -14.32 -12.23 3.21
CA GLY A 22 -12.89 -12.50 3.32
C GLY A 22 -12.22 -11.62 4.35
N PRO A 23 -11.10 -12.06 4.98
CA PRO A 23 -10.42 -11.24 5.97
C PRO A 23 -9.86 -9.95 5.36
N VAL A 24 -9.24 -10.02 4.18
CA VAL A 24 -8.60 -8.87 3.52
C VAL A 24 -8.48 -9.14 2.03
N THR A 25 -8.74 -8.15 1.20
CA THR A 25 -8.42 -8.18 -0.22
C THR A 25 -7.08 -7.53 -0.44
N VAL A 26 -6.19 -8.20 -1.18
CA VAL A 26 -4.82 -7.71 -1.45
C VAL A 26 -4.66 -7.47 -2.95
N ARG A 27 -4.12 -6.31 -3.30
CA ARG A 27 -3.85 -5.93 -4.70
C ARG A 27 -2.48 -5.30 -4.80
N ASP A 28 -1.74 -5.71 -5.81
CA ASP A 28 -0.44 -5.13 -6.14
C ASP A 28 -0.58 -4.27 -7.39
N PHE A 29 0.00 -3.09 -7.38
CA PHE A 29 0.11 -2.27 -8.57
C PHE A 29 1.26 -1.25 -8.43
N PRO A 30 1.86 -0.86 -9.56
CA PRO A 30 2.94 0.11 -9.53
C PRO A 30 2.42 1.54 -9.60
N ILE A 31 3.23 2.45 -9.06
CA ILE A 31 3.13 3.87 -9.39
C ILE A 31 4.44 4.28 -10.06
N THR A 32 4.39 5.34 -10.85
CA THR A 32 5.63 5.89 -11.44
C THR A 32 6.21 6.92 -10.48
N GLY A 33 7.46 6.68 -10.04
CA GLY A 33 8.19 7.63 -9.22
C GLY A 33 8.70 8.83 -10.03
N ARG A 34 9.22 9.83 -9.33
CA ARG A 34 9.74 11.05 -9.96
C ARG A 34 10.94 10.80 -10.90
N ASP A 35 11.63 9.70 -10.71
CA ASP A 35 12.76 9.27 -11.57
C ASP A 35 12.30 8.49 -12.80
N GLY A 36 11.00 8.30 -12.98
CA GLY A 36 10.44 7.55 -14.10
C GLY A 36 10.39 6.04 -13.90
N LYS A 37 10.91 5.53 -12.79
CA LYS A 37 10.88 4.11 -12.45
C LYS A 37 9.65 3.77 -11.63
N ASP A 38 9.17 2.53 -11.78
CA ASP A 38 8.03 2.06 -11.03
C ASP A 38 8.39 1.78 -9.56
N VAL A 39 7.45 2.13 -8.68
CA VAL A 39 7.47 1.76 -7.27
C VAL A 39 6.27 0.86 -7.03
N ASP A 40 6.52 -0.37 -6.59
CA ASP A 40 5.45 -1.33 -6.36
C ASP A 40 4.73 -1.03 -5.05
N LEU A 41 3.42 -1.01 -5.11
CA LEU A 41 2.56 -0.87 -3.93
C LEU A 41 1.75 -2.14 -3.74
N ARG A 42 1.53 -2.50 -2.49
CA ARG A 42 0.58 -3.56 -2.11
C ARG A 42 -0.48 -2.95 -1.22
N VAL A 43 -1.73 -3.08 -1.64
CA VAL A 43 -2.87 -2.49 -0.93
C VAL A 43 -3.68 -3.61 -0.28
N TYR A 44 -3.94 -3.44 1.00
CA TYR A 44 -4.71 -4.36 1.83
C TYR A 44 -6.01 -3.68 2.19
N ILE A 45 -7.13 -4.26 1.75
CA ILE A 45 -8.46 -3.67 1.90
C ILE A 45 -9.28 -4.55 2.81
N PRO A 46 -9.80 -4.01 3.95
CA PRO A 46 -10.67 -4.78 4.83
C PRO A 46 -11.94 -5.22 4.12
N ALA A 47 -12.44 -6.39 4.47
CA ALA A 47 -13.71 -6.86 3.96
C ALA A 47 -14.85 -5.96 4.43
N SER A 48 -15.79 -5.65 3.53
CA SER A 48 -16.96 -4.87 3.85
C SER A 48 -18.14 -5.34 3.00
N SER A 49 -19.31 -5.38 3.60
CA SER A 49 -20.57 -5.64 2.89
C SER A 49 -21.19 -4.37 2.33
N ASP A 50 -20.69 -3.20 2.75
CA ASP A 50 -21.18 -1.91 2.32
C ASP A 50 -20.19 -1.29 1.30
N PRO A 51 -20.59 -1.21 0.00
CA PRO A 51 -19.69 -0.65 -1.02
C PRO A 51 -19.42 0.86 -0.83
N THR A 52 -20.17 1.53 0.03
CA THR A 52 -19.96 2.96 0.34
C THR A 52 -19.08 3.18 1.56
N GLU A 53 -18.69 2.11 2.28
CA GLU A 53 -17.86 2.23 3.45
C GLU A 53 -16.48 2.79 3.09
N THR A 54 -16.01 3.75 3.87
CA THR A 54 -14.69 4.36 3.73
C THR A 54 -13.81 3.97 4.90
N PHE A 55 -12.52 3.82 4.63
CA PHE A 55 -11.53 3.43 5.63
C PHE A 55 -10.43 4.47 5.71
N PRO A 56 -9.83 4.68 6.89
CA PRO A 56 -8.58 5.41 6.95
C PRO A 56 -7.48 4.63 6.21
N VAL A 57 -6.45 5.34 5.76
CA VAL A 57 -5.34 4.76 5.02
C VAL A 57 -4.07 4.88 5.85
N LEU A 58 -3.35 3.77 5.98
CA LEU A 58 -2.04 3.70 6.60
C LEU A 58 -1.00 3.41 5.53
N ALA A 59 -0.06 4.31 5.36
CA ALA A 59 1.11 4.06 4.52
C ALA A 59 2.16 3.30 5.35
N TRP A 60 2.65 2.20 4.81
CA TRP A 60 3.59 1.31 5.48
C TRP A 60 4.86 1.16 4.67
N SER A 61 6.00 1.43 5.28
CA SER A 61 7.30 1.13 4.69
C SER A 61 8.01 0.10 5.56
N HIS A 62 8.42 -1.01 4.93
CA HIS A 62 9.05 -2.11 5.65
C HIS A 62 10.41 -1.73 6.23
N GLY A 63 10.81 -2.43 7.32
CA GLY A 63 12.13 -2.30 7.89
C GLY A 63 13.20 -3.03 7.07
N GLY A 64 14.46 -2.86 7.44
CA GLY A 64 15.57 -3.55 6.80
C GLY A 64 16.79 -2.70 6.53
N GLY A 65 16.85 -1.49 7.10
CA GLY A 65 18.01 -0.61 6.99
C GLY A 65 18.31 -0.16 5.56
N TRP A 66 17.30 -0.07 4.71
CA TRP A 66 17.39 0.30 3.30
C TRP A 66 18.08 -0.75 2.43
N LEU A 67 18.53 -1.87 3.00
CA LEU A 67 19.29 -2.91 2.31
C LEU A 67 18.48 -4.17 2.05
N VAL A 68 17.58 -4.52 2.96
CA VAL A 68 16.81 -5.75 2.88
C VAL A 68 15.35 -5.46 3.21
N GLY A 69 14.51 -6.48 3.00
CA GLY A 69 13.09 -6.37 3.20
C GLY A 69 12.34 -6.23 1.88
N SER A 70 11.05 -6.48 1.93
CA SER A 70 10.21 -6.44 0.74
C SER A 70 8.75 -6.32 1.16
N LEU A 71 7.85 -6.25 0.17
CA LEU A 71 6.41 -6.33 0.42
C LEU A 71 6.04 -7.64 1.14
N GLU A 72 6.75 -8.73 0.84
CA GLU A 72 6.48 -10.04 1.44
C GLU A 72 6.89 -10.13 2.90
N THR A 73 7.98 -9.46 3.31
CA THR A 73 8.48 -9.57 4.69
C THR A 73 7.47 -9.06 5.71
N ASP A 74 6.73 -8.00 5.37
CA ASP A 74 5.75 -7.38 6.26
C ASP A 74 4.30 -7.71 5.87
N ASP A 75 4.11 -8.62 4.91
CA ASP A 75 2.78 -9.02 4.47
C ASP A 75 1.89 -9.50 5.63
N PRO A 76 2.37 -10.36 6.55
CA PRO A 76 1.52 -10.80 7.65
C PRO A 76 1.06 -9.68 8.56
N VAL A 77 1.92 -8.72 8.91
CA VAL A 77 1.55 -7.62 9.80
C VAL A 77 0.59 -6.65 9.11
N CYS A 78 0.79 -6.38 7.83
CA CYS A 78 -0.11 -5.52 7.06
C CYS A 78 -1.52 -6.14 6.95
N ARG A 79 -1.60 -7.45 6.72
CA ARG A 79 -2.88 -8.17 6.71
C ARG A 79 -3.57 -8.09 8.07
N TYR A 80 -2.82 -8.28 9.13
CA TYR A 80 -3.34 -8.21 10.48
C TYR A 80 -3.93 -6.84 10.80
N ILE A 81 -3.19 -5.78 10.48
CA ILE A 81 -3.63 -4.40 10.70
C ILE A 81 -4.90 -4.11 9.90
N ALA A 82 -4.90 -4.43 8.61
CA ALA A 82 -6.05 -4.18 7.76
C ALA A 82 -7.30 -4.91 8.28
N ARG A 83 -7.14 -6.18 8.64
CA ARG A 83 -8.25 -7.00 9.10
C ARG A 83 -8.82 -6.52 10.43
N TRP A 84 -7.96 -6.36 11.43
CA TRP A 84 -8.41 -6.15 12.81
C TRP A 84 -8.60 -4.69 13.17
N CYS A 85 -7.86 -3.79 12.57
CA CYS A 85 -8.01 -2.36 12.80
C CYS A 85 -8.95 -1.68 11.82
N ARG A 86 -9.42 -2.39 10.80
CA ARG A 86 -10.32 -1.85 9.77
C ARG A 86 -9.70 -0.65 9.07
N ILE A 87 -8.49 -0.80 8.61
CA ILE A 87 -7.69 0.23 7.96
C ILE A 87 -7.23 -0.29 6.60
N VAL A 88 -7.28 0.55 5.56
CA VAL A 88 -6.60 0.24 4.31
C VAL A 88 -5.11 0.47 4.52
N VAL A 89 -4.30 -0.56 4.30
CA VAL A 89 -2.85 -0.47 4.40
C VAL A 89 -2.25 -0.42 3.00
N VAL A 90 -1.41 0.56 2.75
CA VAL A 90 -0.63 0.69 1.51
C VAL A 90 0.82 0.42 1.86
N SER A 91 1.31 -0.76 1.52
CA SER A 91 2.70 -1.16 1.73
C SER A 91 3.53 -0.74 0.51
N ILE A 92 4.67 -0.12 0.76
CA ILE A 92 5.50 0.51 -0.26
C ILE A 92 6.75 -0.30 -0.49
N GLY A 93 6.94 -0.79 -1.71
CA GLY A 93 8.15 -1.50 -2.14
C GLY A 93 9.20 -0.52 -2.63
N TYR A 94 9.79 0.24 -1.73
CA TYR A 94 10.79 1.23 -2.08
C TYR A 94 12.09 0.58 -2.56
N GLY A 95 12.87 1.32 -3.38
CA GLY A 95 14.15 0.84 -3.89
C GLY A 95 15.18 0.65 -2.77
N LEU A 96 15.95 -0.44 -2.87
CA LEU A 96 16.93 -0.82 -1.86
C LEU A 96 18.36 -0.50 -2.31
N LEU A 97 19.23 -0.33 -1.33
CA LEU A 97 20.68 -0.26 -1.58
C LEU A 97 21.20 -1.66 -1.91
N PRO A 98 22.29 -1.80 -2.67
CA PRO A 98 23.11 -0.71 -3.24
C PRO A 98 22.59 -0.18 -4.58
N GLU A 99 21.58 -0.82 -5.20
CA GLU A 99 21.10 -0.47 -6.54
C GLU A 99 20.46 0.93 -6.56
N ASN A 100 19.82 1.30 -5.47
CA ASN A 100 19.12 2.57 -5.31
C ASN A 100 19.74 3.38 -4.18
N LYS A 101 20.66 4.28 -4.54
CA LYS A 101 21.37 5.11 -3.55
C LYS A 101 20.46 6.19 -2.98
N PHE A 102 20.79 6.66 -1.78
CA PHE A 102 20.14 7.82 -1.20
C PHE A 102 20.14 9.00 -2.20
N PRO A 103 19.07 9.72 -2.39
CA PRO A 103 17.81 9.67 -1.63
C PRO A 103 16.70 8.82 -2.28
N VAL A 104 16.98 7.93 -3.22
CA VAL A 104 15.97 7.19 -3.99
C VAL A 104 14.97 6.43 -3.10
N PRO A 105 15.42 5.64 -2.10
CA PRO A 105 14.44 4.94 -1.25
C PRO A 105 13.48 5.92 -0.54
N LEU A 106 14.01 7.03 -0.05
CA LEU A 106 13.23 8.05 0.62
C LEU A 106 12.25 8.74 -0.33
N THR A 107 12.70 9.08 -1.54
CA THR A 107 11.82 9.71 -2.54
C THR A 107 10.75 8.76 -3.05
N ASN A 108 11.04 7.46 -3.13
CA ASN A 108 10.04 6.44 -3.46
C ASN A 108 8.90 6.43 -2.44
N VAL A 109 9.24 6.44 -1.16
CA VAL A 109 8.23 6.48 -0.08
C VAL A 109 7.43 7.78 -0.16
N HIS A 110 8.09 8.89 -0.36
CA HIS A 110 7.42 10.19 -0.48
C HIS A 110 6.46 10.22 -1.67
N ASP A 111 6.90 9.75 -2.84
CA ASP A 111 6.07 9.72 -4.04
C ASP A 111 4.87 8.78 -3.87
N ALA A 112 5.06 7.64 -3.20
CA ALA A 112 3.98 6.72 -2.88
C ALA A 112 2.94 7.38 -1.98
N ILE A 113 3.38 8.05 -0.91
CA ILE A 113 2.48 8.74 0.00
C ILE A 113 1.70 9.83 -0.74
N ARG A 114 2.36 10.58 -1.60
CA ARG A 114 1.68 11.60 -2.41
C ARG A 114 0.67 11.01 -3.39
N SER A 115 0.96 9.85 -3.95
CA SER A 115 0.05 9.21 -4.91
C SER A 115 -1.24 8.74 -4.26
N VAL A 116 -1.22 8.45 -2.95
CA VAL A 116 -2.38 7.99 -2.19
C VAL A 116 -2.98 9.08 -1.29
N SER A 117 -2.51 10.30 -1.42
CA SER A 117 -3.02 11.44 -0.63
C SER A 117 -4.16 12.18 -1.30
#